data_ceb40c08f4f8dce380b65b14a4d47366
#
_entry.id   ceb40c08f4f8dce380b65b14a4d47366
#
_cell.length_a   1.000
_cell.length_b   1.000
_cell.length_c   1.000
_cell.angle_alpha   90.00
_cell.angle_beta   90.00
_cell.angle_gamma   90.00
#
_symmetry.space_group_name_H-M   'P 1'
#
loop_
_entity.id
_entity.type
_entity.pdbx_description
1 polymer ?
#
loop_
_entity_poly.entity_id
_entity_poly.type
_entity_poly.pdbx_seq_one_letter_code
_entity_poly.pdbx_strand_id
1 'polypeptide(L)'
;STLLASSAASDVYKRQKFYKWMFRMMIPAAVITFLMFTVPKGQTIGMIYVLVTNVLLTAVIYTMIATPFGAVMVVRTNSQVERSNMGIFRAVGNYGAGMIISIIIIPVTNMLGGTQSAWIKFGAILALIVLLLLAICYNNGRKAKYSEDTETLNEVEEEEAVPFKDAIKMLFGNKYWVIVLLFNIITNVTNAIAAVSGTYYCKWIFGNDNLVAITGIAGLAATLLGFVLAKPIISKLGIKKTVYFGVLGQAITCVVRCVVPTNFMACTVMSLIGSLVQIPLMCLYGVLLAMAVDYNEWKYDKKLVAVSSGAIGFGSKVGGGLGSIILSVFLAIGAYDATLEVATTSMRYAIYGFSNYLPLVMNLLMFFVFTKFDLEEKLPKMRAEVEARRKGQNN
;
A
#
# COMPACT_ATOMS: atom_id res chain seq x y z
N SER A 1 17.63 -13.01 -1.77
CA SER A 1 16.49 -12.37 -2.51
C SER A 1 16.95 -11.25 -3.44
N THR A 2 18.01 -10.50 -3.09
CA THR A 2 18.60 -9.43 -3.91
C THR A 2 19.26 -9.94 -5.19
N LEU A 3 19.90 -11.12 -5.17
CA LEU A 3 20.49 -11.75 -6.34
C LEU A 3 19.43 -12.21 -7.38
N LEU A 4 18.27 -12.69 -6.92
CA LEU A 4 17.14 -13.01 -7.82
C LEU A 4 16.51 -11.74 -8.42
N ALA A 5 16.45 -10.65 -7.67
CA ALA A 5 15.95 -9.36 -8.16
C ALA A 5 16.93 -8.70 -9.13
N SER A 6 18.26 -8.79 -8.90
CA SER A 6 19.28 -8.25 -9.80
C SER A 6 19.40 -9.05 -11.10
N SER A 7 19.29 -10.38 -11.06
CA SER A 7 19.26 -11.21 -12.27
C SER A 7 17.98 -11.01 -13.07
N ALA A 8 16.84 -10.81 -12.41
CA ALA A 8 15.57 -10.45 -13.06
C ALA A 8 15.64 -9.06 -13.68
N ALA A 9 16.29 -8.09 -13.06
CA ALA A 9 16.48 -6.75 -13.60
C ALA A 9 17.43 -6.75 -14.80
N SER A 10 18.55 -7.50 -14.78
CA SER A 10 19.45 -7.62 -15.94
C SER A 10 18.82 -8.36 -17.13
N ASP A 11 17.90 -9.30 -16.86
CA ASP A 11 17.13 -10.02 -17.88
C ASP A 11 15.95 -9.20 -18.46
N VAL A 12 15.48 -8.20 -17.75
CA VAL A 12 14.46 -7.23 -18.20
C VAL A 12 14.99 -6.38 -19.36
N TYR A 13 16.29 -6.09 -19.40
CA TYR A 13 16.96 -5.39 -20.51
C TYR A 13 16.87 -6.11 -21.87
N LYS A 14 16.61 -7.42 -21.91
CA LYS A 14 16.38 -8.18 -23.13
C LYS A 14 14.87 -8.38 -23.35
N ARG A 15 14.22 -7.38 -23.89
CA ARG A 15 12.82 -7.15 -24.38
C ARG A 15 11.81 -8.31 -24.42
N GLN A 16 12.19 -9.58 -24.36
CA GLN A 16 11.28 -10.74 -24.47
C GLN A 16 11.11 -11.55 -23.17
N LYS A 17 11.99 -11.38 -22.18
CA LYS A 17 11.98 -12.24 -20.98
C LYS A 17 10.93 -11.83 -19.93
N PHE A 18 10.50 -10.58 -19.92
CA PHE A 18 9.52 -10.02 -19.00
C PHE A 18 8.19 -10.80 -18.99
N TYR A 19 7.59 -10.96 -20.17
CA TYR A 19 6.32 -11.68 -20.31
C TYR A 19 6.46 -13.17 -20.06
N LYS A 20 7.63 -13.76 -20.29
CA LYS A 20 7.92 -15.18 -19.96
C LYS A 20 7.83 -15.41 -18.44
N TRP A 21 8.27 -14.45 -17.61
CA TRP A 21 8.13 -14.54 -16.15
C TRP A 21 6.67 -14.46 -15.70
N MET A 22 5.90 -13.52 -16.26
CA MET A 22 4.46 -13.44 -15.98
C MET A 22 3.74 -14.73 -16.37
N PHE A 23 4.05 -15.28 -17.53
CA PHE A 23 3.48 -16.56 -17.99
C PHE A 23 3.82 -17.70 -17.03
N ARG A 24 5.07 -17.82 -16.60
CA ARG A 24 5.51 -18.85 -15.67
C ARG A 24 4.85 -18.73 -14.29
N MET A 25 4.63 -17.52 -13.81
CA MET A 25 4.04 -17.27 -12.49
C MET A 25 2.51 -17.29 -12.50
N MET A 26 1.86 -17.33 -13.65
CA MET A 26 0.41 -17.31 -13.77
C MET A 26 -0.25 -18.53 -13.09
N ILE A 27 0.24 -19.73 -13.35
CA ILE A 27 -0.26 -20.96 -12.73
C ILE A 27 0.07 -21.01 -11.24
N PRO A 28 1.32 -20.80 -10.78
CA PRO A 28 1.64 -20.72 -9.37
C PRO A 28 0.79 -19.70 -8.60
N ALA A 29 0.53 -18.52 -9.19
CA ALA A 29 -0.30 -17.51 -8.56
C ALA A 29 -1.76 -17.98 -8.36
N ALA A 30 -2.35 -18.61 -9.36
CA ALA A 30 -3.70 -19.16 -9.25
C ALA A 30 -3.76 -20.29 -8.22
N VAL A 31 -2.80 -21.22 -8.25
CA VAL A 31 -2.74 -22.34 -7.31
C VAL A 31 -2.59 -21.86 -5.88
N ILE A 32 -1.67 -20.95 -5.60
CA ILE A 32 -1.48 -20.45 -4.22
C ILE A 32 -2.68 -19.62 -3.74
N THR A 33 -3.34 -18.87 -4.63
CA THR A 33 -4.58 -18.14 -4.32
C THR A 33 -5.67 -19.13 -3.89
N PHE A 34 -5.84 -20.25 -4.59
CA PHE A 34 -6.77 -21.29 -4.21
C PHE A 34 -6.41 -21.93 -2.87
N LEU A 35 -5.13 -22.29 -2.70
CA LEU A 35 -4.63 -22.94 -1.48
C LEU A 35 -4.85 -22.07 -0.22
N MET A 36 -4.81 -20.75 -0.31
CA MET A 36 -5.09 -19.87 0.83
C MET A 36 -6.48 -20.08 1.46
N PHE A 37 -7.44 -20.59 0.70
CA PHE A 37 -8.80 -20.85 1.18
C PHE A 37 -9.04 -22.32 1.59
N THR A 38 -8.06 -23.20 1.37
CA THR A 38 -8.15 -24.66 1.68
C THR A 38 -7.42 -24.98 3.00
N VAL A 39 -7.71 -24.23 4.05
CA VAL A 39 -7.03 -24.41 5.35
C VAL A 39 -7.39 -25.79 5.95
N PRO A 40 -6.39 -26.63 6.30
CA PRO A 40 -6.64 -27.93 6.92
C PRO A 40 -7.20 -27.81 8.34
N LYS A 41 -7.95 -28.83 8.77
CA LYS A 41 -8.48 -28.92 10.13
C LYS A 41 -7.32 -29.15 11.11
N GLY A 42 -7.31 -28.38 12.20
CA GLY A 42 -6.28 -28.45 13.23
C GLY A 42 -5.61 -27.09 13.48
N GLN A 43 -5.61 -26.64 14.75
CA GLN A 43 -5.20 -25.29 15.09
C GLN A 43 -3.73 -25.00 14.71
N THR A 44 -2.79 -25.84 15.11
CA THR A 44 -1.35 -25.63 14.84
C THR A 44 -1.02 -25.81 13.36
N ILE A 45 -1.55 -26.87 12.74
CA ILE A 45 -1.33 -27.17 11.32
C ILE A 45 -1.95 -26.06 10.45
N GLY A 46 -3.16 -25.61 10.79
CA GLY A 46 -3.83 -24.50 10.11
C GLY A 46 -3.05 -23.20 10.19
N MET A 47 -2.49 -22.86 11.36
CA MET A 47 -1.68 -21.65 11.52
C MET A 47 -0.39 -21.69 10.66
N ILE A 48 0.33 -22.80 10.68
CA ILE A 48 1.55 -22.99 9.87
C ILE A 48 1.19 -22.93 8.38
N TYR A 49 0.11 -23.58 7.97
CA TYR A 49 -0.37 -23.58 6.59
C TYR A 49 -0.69 -22.16 6.09
N VAL A 50 -1.46 -21.38 6.87
CA VAL A 50 -1.80 -19.98 6.54
C VAL A 50 -0.55 -19.13 6.47
N LEU A 51 0.39 -19.29 7.41
CA LEU A 51 1.66 -18.56 7.38
C LEU A 51 2.45 -18.86 6.11
N VAL A 52 2.65 -20.12 5.79
CA VAL A 52 3.43 -20.55 4.61
C VAL A 52 2.78 -20.07 3.31
N THR A 53 1.47 -20.29 3.14
CA THR A 53 0.76 -19.88 1.92
C THR A 53 0.75 -18.36 1.76
N ASN A 54 0.59 -17.59 2.84
CA ASN A 54 0.65 -16.13 2.82
C ASN A 54 2.05 -15.62 2.44
N VAL A 55 3.11 -16.16 3.05
CA VAL A 55 4.50 -15.81 2.73
C VAL A 55 4.84 -16.16 1.28
N LEU A 56 4.44 -17.33 0.80
CA LEU A 56 4.66 -17.73 -0.60
C LEU A 56 3.94 -16.79 -1.57
N LEU A 57 2.69 -16.41 -1.29
CA LEU A 57 1.97 -15.47 -2.14
C LEU A 57 2.60 -14.09 -2.11
N THR A 58 2.80 -13.51 -0.93
CA THR A 58 3.18 -12.09 -0.79
C THR A 58 4.66 -11.82 -1.01
N ALA A 59 5.55 -12.68 -0.50
CA ALA A 59 6.98 -12.46 -0.58
C ALA A 59 7.62 -13.06 -1.85
N VAL A 60 7.07 -14.14 -2.38
CA VAL A 60 7.65 -14.83 -3.53
C VAL A 60 6.87 -14.51 -4.80
N ILE A 61 5.64 -15.02 -4.93
CA ILE A 61 4.89 -14.97 -6.19
C ILE A 61 4.52 -13.54 -6.56
N TYR A 62 3.97 -12.77 -5.61
CA TYR A 62 3.64 -11.36 -5.85
C TYR A 62 4.87 -10.55 -6.26
N THR A 63 6.00 -10.73 -5.60
CA THR A 63 7.23 -10.01 -5.93
C THR A 63 7.74 -10.38 -7.32
N MET A 64 7.68 -11.67 -7.69
CA MET A 64 8.06 -12.14 -9.03
C MET A 64 7.16 -11.62 -10.16
N ILE A 65 5.92 -11.24 -9.86
CA ILE A 65 4.99 -10.63 -10.82
C ILE A 65 5.10 -9.10 -10.78
N ALA A 66 5.12 -8.49 -9.59
CA ALA A 66 5.08 -7.05 -9.42
C ALA A 66 6.34 -6.33 -9.88
N THR A 67 7.52 -6.95 -9.70
CA THR A 67 8.80 -6.36 -10.12
C THR A 67 8.88 -6.21 -11.65
N PRO A 68 8.67 -7.26 -12.45
CA PRO A 68 8.62 -7.11 -13.88
C PRO A 68 7.49 -6.17 -14.36
N PHE A 69 6.30 -6.25 -13.74
CA PHE A 69 5.18 -5.37 -14.07
C PHE A 69 5.49 -3.89 -13.81
N GLY A 70 6.23 -3.59 -12.73
CA GLY A 70 6.72 -2.24 -12.45
C GLY A 70 7.68 -1.71 -13.52
N ALA A 71 8.56 -2.56 -14.03
CA ALA A 71 9.53 -2.20 -15.07
C ALA A 71 8.87 -1.88 -16.43
N VAL A 72 7.70 -2.45 -16.74
CA VAL A 72 6.97 -2.17 -17.99
C VAL A 72 6.71 -0.68 -18.21
N MET A 73 6.34 0.04 -17.13
CA MET A 73 6.06 1.47 -17.24
C MET A 73 7.28 2.29 -17.70
N VAL A 74 8.48 1.84 -17.33
CA VAL A 74 9.73 2.50 -17.67
C VAL A 74 10.14 2.20 -19.12
N VAL A 75 9.96 0.94 -19.54
CA VAL A 75 10.44 0.44 -20.85
C VAL A 75 9.47 0.77 -22.00
N ARG A 76 8.18 0.98 -21.70
CA ARG A 76 7.14 1.11 -22.72
C ARG A 76 7.08 2.48 -23.38
N THR A 77 7.42 3.53 -22.65
CA THR A 77 7.34 4.91 -23.16
C THR A 77 8.34 5.82 -22.49
N ASN A 78 8.86 6.78 -23.26
CA ASN A 78 9.71 7.87 -22.75
C ASN A 78 8.89 9.10 -22.35
N SER A 79 7.58 9.15 -22.70
CA SER A 79 6.71 10.26 -22.36
C SER A 79 6.37 10.26 -20.86
N GLN A 80 6.70 11.35 -20.18
CA GLN A 80 6.36 11.57 -18.76
C GLN A 80 4.83 11.56 -18.53
N VAL A 81 4.05 12.07 -19.49
CA VAL A 81 2.59 12.11 -19.44
C VAL A 81 2.02 10.70 -19.48
N GLU A 82 2.50 9.86 -20.41
CA GLU A 82 2.05 8.47 -20.52
C GLU A 82 2.45 7.63 -19.30
N ARG A 83 3.67 7.80 -18.76
CA ARG A 83 4.10 7.17 -17.49
C ARG A 83 3.21 7.56 -16.34
N SER A 84 2.85 8.85 -16.24
CA SER A 84 1.93 9.35 -15.22
C SER A 84 0.55 8.71 -15.34
N ASN A 85 0.00 8.65 -16.56
CA ASN A 85 -1.29 8.00 -16.82
C ASN A 85 -1.26 6.51 -16.45
N MET A 86 -0.21 5.78 -16.85
CA MET A 86 -0.05 4.36 -16.46
C MET A 86 0.03 4.21 -14.93
N GLY A 87 0.71 5.12 -14.24
CA GLY A 87 0.77 5.17 -12.77
C GLY A 87 -0.61 5.35 -12.14
N ILE A 88 -1.42 6.26 -12.69
CA ILE A 88 -2.80 6.49 -12.23
C ILE A 88 -3.65 5.24 -12.44
N PHE A 89 -3.65 4.64 -13.65
CA PHE A 89 -4.40 3.41 -13.91
C PHE A 89 -3.98 2.25 -13.01
N ARG A 90 -2.68 2.14 -12.73
CA ARG A 90 -2.15 1.13 -11.79
C ARG A 90 -2.68 1.37 -10.36
N ALA A 91 -2.70 2.61 -9.89
CA ALA A 91 -3.21 2.96 -8.57
C ALA A 91 -4.72 2.67 -8.48
N VAL A 92 -5.50 3.12 -9.47
CA VAL A 92 -6.94 2.86 -9.55
C VAL A 92 -7.24 1.36 -9.60
N GLY A 93 -6.47 0.59 -10.39
CA GLY A 93 -6.59 -0.87 -10.46
C GLY A 93 -6.31 -1.55 -9.11
N ASN A 94 -5.23 -1.18 -8.44
CA ASN A 94 -4.87 -1.76 -7.14
C ASN A 94 -5.93 -1.47 -6.06
N TYR A 95 -6.34 -0.21 -5.93
CA TYR A 95 -7.36 0.18 -4.94
C TYR A 95 -8.73 -0.37 -5.31
N GLY A 96 -9.14 -0.26 -6.59
CA GLY A 96 -10.42 -0.73 -7.07
C GLY A 96 -10.59 -2.24 -6.88
N ALA A 97 -9.59 -3.05 -7.25
CA ALA A 97 -9.62 -4.50 -7.07
C ALA A 97 -9.73 -4.89 -5.59
N GLY A 98 -8.92 -4.26 -4.72
CA GLY A 98 -8.97 -4.51 -3.28
C GLY A 98 -10.34 -4.19 -2.68
N MET A 99 -10.93 -3.06 -3.06
CA MET A 99 -12.25 -2.65 -2.60
C MET A 99 -13.37 -3.55 -3.14
N ILE A 100 -13.34 -3.91 -4.43
CA ILE A 100 -14.33 -4.82 -5.02
C ILE A 100 -14.32 -6.16 -4.28
N ILE A 101 -13.15 -6.74 -4.05
CA ILE A 101 -13.04 -8.00 -3.30
C ILE A 101 -13.56 -7.84 -1.87
N SER A 102 -13.21 -6.75 -1.17
CA SER A 102 -13.69 -6.49 0.19
C SER A 102 -15.21 -6.37 0.27
N ILE A 103 -15.85 -5.81 -0.76
CA ILE A 103 -17.31 -5.67 -0.84
C ILE A 103 -17.98 -7.03 -1.06
N ILE A 104 -17.46 -7.85 -1.96
CA ILE A 104 -18.15 -9.06 -2.42
C ILE A 104 -17.84 -10.30 -1.58
N ILE A 105 -16.69 -10.34 -0.86
CA ILE A 105 -16.23 -11.55 -0.19
C ILE A 105 -17.24 -12.09 0.83
N ILE A 106 -17.74 -11.26 1.73
CA ILE A 106 -18.68 -11.67 2.78
C ILE A 106 -20.06 -12.02 2.20
N PRO A 107 -20.72 -11.15 1.40
CA PRO A 107 -22.00 -11.50 0.82
C PRO A 107 -21.97 -12.79 -0.02
N VAL A 108 -20.95 -12.96 -0.87
CA VAL A 108 -20.83 -14.14 -1.73
C VAL A 108 -20.59 -15.40 -0.91
N THR A 109 -19.72 -15.36 0.09
CA THR A 109 -19.48 -16.53 0.96
C THR A 109 -20.71 -16.88 1.78
N ASN A 110 -21.46 -15.90 2.26
CA ASN A 110 -22.74 -16.13 2.96
C ASN A 110 -23.81 -16.73 2.03
N MET A 111 -23.93 -16.24 0.80
CA MET A 111 -24.83 -16.82 -0.22
C MET A 111 -24.47 -18.25 -0.58
N LEU A 112 -23.19 -18.62 -0.52
CA LEU A 112 -22.69 -19.97 -0.76
C LEU A 112 -22.82 -20.91 0.44
N GLY A 113 -23.43 -20.43 1.55
CA GLY A 113 -23.73 -21.20 2.75
C GLY A 113 -22.83 -20.95 3.96
N GLY A 114 -21.92 -19.94 3.92
CA GLY A 114 -21.11 -19.49 5.07
C GLY A 114 -20.13 -20.50 5.67
N THR A 115 -20.04 -21.69 5.10
CA THR A 115 -19.21 -22.80 5.59
C THR A 115 -17.79 -22.77 4.98
N GLN A 116 -16.90 -23.62 5.50
CA GLN A 116 -15.56 -23.83 4.90
C GLN A 116 -15.64 -24.18 3.41
N SER A 117 -16.64 -24.95 2.99
CA SER A 117 -16.87 -25.28 1.58
C SER A 117 -17.20 -24.05 0.73
N ALA A 118 -17.93 -23.07 1.29
CA ALA A 118 -18.23 -21.80 0.61
C ALA A 118 -16.95 -20.98 0.37
N TRP A 119 -16.06 -20.93 1.36
CA TRP A 119 -14.76 -20.26 1.23
C TRP A 119 -13.86 -20.92 0.18
N ILE A 120 -13.83 -22.25 0.12
CA ILE A 120 -13.09 -23.01 -0.90
C ILE A 120 -13.63 -22.71 -2.30
N LYS A 121 -14.96 -22.69 -2.48
CA LYS A 121 -15.59 -22.34 -3.76
C LYS A 121 -15.25 -20.90 -4.17
N PHE A 122 -15.32 -19.96 -3.23
CA PHE A 122 -14.93 -18.58 -3.46
C PHE A 122 -13.44 -18.46 -3.85
N GLY A 123 -12.55 -19.20 -3.18
CA GLY A 123 -11.14 -19.28 -3.51
C GLY A 123 -10.88 -19.82 -4.92
N ALA A 124 -11.65 -20.81 -5.36
CA ALA A 124 -11.56 -21.35 -6.73
C ALA A 124 -11.98 -20.32 -7.78
N ILE A 125 -13.05 -19.55 -7.52
CA ILE A 125 -13.49 -18.45 -8.40
C ILE A 125 -12.41 -17.38 -8.48
N LEU A 126 -11.83 -16.96 -7.35
CA LEU A 126 -10.74 -15.99 -7.33
C LEU A 126 -9.50 -16.47 -8.08
N ALA A 127 -9.11 -17.73 -7.88
CA ALA A 127 -7.98 -18.32 -8.59
C ALA A 127 -8.18 -18.29 -10.11
N LEU A 128 -9.40 -18.60 -10.58
CA LEU A 128 -9.74 -18.50 -11.99
C LEU A 128 -9.68 -17.05 -12.50
N ILE A 129 -10.20 -16.10 -11.75
CA ILE A 129 -10.12 -14.66 -12.10
C ILE A 129 -8.65 -14.21 -12.17
N VAL A 130 -7.81 -14.57 -11.22
CA VAL A 130 -6.36 -14.27 -11.23
C VAL A 130 -5.71 -14.84 -12.48
N LEU A 131 -5.99 -16.10 -12.82
CA LEU A 131 -5.47 -16.75 -14.01
C LEU A 131 -5.87 -15.99 -15.29
N LEU A 132 -7.15 -15.66 -15.43
CA LEU A 132 -7.68 -14.95 -16.60
C LEU A 132 -7.10 -13.54 -16.73
N LEU A 133 -7.02 -12.78 -15.63
CA LEU A 133 -6.45 -11.42 -15.65
C LEU A 133 -4.97 -11.43 -16.00
N LEU A 134 -4.19 -12.37 -15.46
CA LEU A 134 -2.78 -12.52 -15.82
C LEU A 134 -2.60 -12.97 -17.26
N ALA A 135 -3.47 -13.84 -17.79
CA ALA A 135 -3.48 -14.26 -19.19
C ALA A 135 -3.79 -13.07 -20.13
N ILE A 136 -4.77 -12.23 -19.80
CA ILE A 136 -5.08 -11.00 -20.53
C ILE A 136 -3.89 -10.06 -20.50
N CYS A 137 -3.29 -9.84 -19.32
CA CYS A 137 -2.12 -8.98 -19.15
C CYS A 137 -0.93 -9.47 -19.98
N TYR A 138 -0.66 -10.78 -19.95
CA TYR A 138 0.36 -11.42 -20.78
C TYR A 138 0.12 -11.22 -22.28
N ASN A 139 -1.11 -11.50 -22.75
CA ASN A 139 -1.45 -11.41 -24.17
C ASN A 139 -1.37 -9.96 -24.70
N ASN A 140 -1.88 -9.00 -23.94
CA ASN A 140 -1.80 -7.59 -24.29
C ASN A 140 -0.36 -7.08 -24.26
N GLY A 141 0.41 -7.50 -23.27
CA GLY A 141 1.82 -7.13 -23.18
C GLY A 141 2.67 -7.66 -24.33
N ARG A 142 2.43 -8.91 -24.76
CA ARG A 142 3.14 -9.51 -25.91
C ARG A 142 2.90 -8.79 -27.23
N LYS A 143 1.70 -8.21 -27.41
CA LYS A 143 1.29 -7.50 -28.62
C LYS A 143 1.70 -6.03 -28.62
N ALA A 144 2.14 -5.48 -27.50
CA ALA A 144 2.49 -4.07 -27.39
C ALA A 144 3.75 -3.74 -28.18
N LYS A 145 3.68 -2.67 -28.99
CA LYS A 145 4.87 -2.08 -29.63
C LYS A 145 5.64 -1.28 -28.57
N TYR A 146 6.95 -1.42 -28.56
CA TYR A 146 7.86 -0.62 -27.74
C TYR A 146 8.40 0.54 -28.57
N SER A 147 8.69 1.68 -27.93
CA SER A 147 9.37 2.80 -28.58
C SER A 147 10.77 2.36 -29.02
N GLU A 148 11.14 2.65 -30.27
CA GLU A 148 12.45 2.31 -30.84
C GLU A 148 13.58 3.14 -30.20
N ASP A 149 13.27 4.29 -29.61
CA ASP A 149 14.23 5.20 -28.96
C ASP A 149 14.74 4.72 -27.58
N THR A 150 14.47 3.47 -27.22
CA THR A 150 14.89 2.91 -25.92
C THR A 150 16.41 2.66 -25.82
N GLU A 151 17.18 2.87 -26.90
CA GLU A 151 18.64 2.79 -26.86
C GLU A 151 19.29 3.93 -26.08
N THR A 152 18.62 5.08 -25.95
CA THR A 152 19.09 6.22 -25.15
C THR A 152 18.85 6.09 -23.64
N LEU A 153 18.17 5.04 -23.18
CA LEU A 153 17.97 4.78 -21.74
C LEU A 153 19.21 4.21 -21.03
N ASN A 154 20.32 4.00 -21.75
CA ASN A 154 21.61 3.67 -21.14
C ASN A 154 22.27 4.86 -20.43
N GLU A 155 21.74 6.07 -20.61
CA GLU A 155 22.10 7.28 -19.86
C GLU A 155 21.17 7.59 -18.67
N VAL A 156 20.56 6.58 -18.06
CA VAL A 156 20.29 6.72 -16.63
C VAL A 156 21.67 6.84 -16.00
N GLU A 157 22.05 8.05 -15.62
CA GLU A 157 23.26 8.32 -14.84
C GLU A 157 23.43 7.14 -13.89
N GLU A 158 24.46 6.30 -14.11
CA GLU A 158 24.82 5.25 -13.18
C GLU A 158 25.01 5.98 -11.85
N GLU A 159 24.03 5.84 -10.95
CA GLU A 159 24.24 6.32 -9.57
C GLU A 159 25.56 5.66 -9.16
N GLU A 160 26.61 6.46 -8.97
CA GLU A 160 27.90 5.93 -8.53
C GLU A 160 27.64 4.92 -7.40
N ALA A 161 28.10 3.70 -7.59
CA ALA A 161 27.77 2.58 -6.73
C ALA A 161 28.29 2.84 -5.30
N VAL A 162 27.43 3.46 -4.48
CA VAL A 162 27.71 3.67 -3.05
C VAL A 162 27.52 2.34 -2.35
N PRO A 163 28.51 1.88 -1.55
CA PRO A 163 28.35 0.68 -0.74
C PRO A 163 27.05 0.74 0.07
N PHE A 164 26.28 -0.34 0.07
CA PHE A 164 24.95 -0.38 0.69
C PHE A 164 24.93 0.12 2.13
N LYS A 165 25.98 -0.23 2.92
CA LYS A 165 26.12 0.22 4.31
C LYS A 165 26.23 1.74 4.44
N ASP A 166 26.98 2.38 3.55
CA ASP A 166 27.16 3.84 3.56
C ASP A 166 25.91 4.54 3.05
N ALA A 167 25.25 4.00 2.02
CA ALA A 167 23.96 4.50 1.56
C ALA A 167 22.90 4.50 2.67
N ILE A 168 22.77 3.42 3.41
CA ILE A 168 21.86 3.34 4.57
C ILE A 168 22.24 4.37 5.64
N LYS A 169 23.53 4.52 5.95
CA LYS A 169 24.00 5.53 6.92
C LYS A 169 23.64 6.96 6.48
N MET A 170 23.82 7.28 5.20
CA MET A 170 23.42 8.58 4.64
C MET A 170 21.91 8.81 4.72
N LEU A 171 21.09 7.79 4.42
CA LEU A 171 19.64 7.88 4.50
C LEU A 171 19.14 8.11 5.93
N PHE A 172 19.65 7.38 6.90
CA PHE A 172 19.33 7.62 8.33
C PHE A 172 19.90 8.94 8.86
N GLY A 173 20.97 9.48 8.27
CA GLY A 173 21.48 10.82 8.51
C GLY A 173 20.61 11.95 7.91
N ASN A 174 19.66 11.60 7.07
CA ASN A 174 18.70 12.51 6.46
C ASN A 174 17.38 12.53 7.27
N LYS A 175 17.21 13.57 8.10
CA LYS A 175 16.03 13.68 8.98
C LYS A 175 14.70 13.66 8.21
N TYR A 176 14.65 14.22 7.00
CA TYR A 176 13.43 14.26 6.19
C TYR A 176 13.09 12.89 5.63
N TRP A 177 14.10 12.14 5.21
CA TRP A 177 13.90 10.75 4.77
C TRP A 177 13.40 9.86 5.92
N VAL A 178 13.95 10.04 7.12
CA VAL A 178 13.47 9.32 8.32
C VAL A 178 12.01 9.68 8.63
N ILE A 179 11.61 10.96 8.51
CA ILE A 179 10.22 11.38 8.65
C ILE A 179 9.32 10.67 7.63
N VAL A 180 9.74 10.61 6.35
CA VAL A 180 8.99 9.93 5.28
C VAL A 180 8.91 8.42 5.54
N LEU A 181 9.97 7.80 6.04
CA LEU A 181 9.97 6.38 6.41
C LEU A 181 9.00 6.10 7.56
N LEU A 182 9.03 6.90 8.63
CA LEU A 182 8.10 6.77 9.76
C LEU A 182 6.66 6.98 9.31
N PHE A 183 6.41 8.00 8.49
CA PHE A 183 5.12 8.25 7.87
C PHE A 183 4.62 7.03 7.08
N ASN A 184 5.50 6.41 6.28
CA ASN A 184 5.19 5.20 5.54
C ASN A 184 4.83 4.03 6.46
N ILE A 185 5.65 3.76 7.48
CA ILE A 185 5.41 2.66 8.43
C ILE A 185 4.07 2.86 9.14
N ILE A 186 3.82 4.05 9.71
CA ILE A 186 2.58 4.36 10.43
C ILE A 186 1.37 4.21 9.52
N THR A 187 1.44 4.73 8.29
CA THR A 187 0.35 4.61 7.31
C THR A 187 0.06 3.13 6.98
N ASN A 188 1.10 2.31 6.79
CA ASN A 188 0.90 0.89 6.50
C ASN A 188 0.38 0.09 7.69
N VAL A 189 0.78 0.43 8.93
CA VAL A 189 0.17 -0.12 10.16
C VAL A 189 -1.32 0.18 10.19
N THR A 190 -1.68 1.44 10.00
CA THR A 190 -3.08 1.89 10.03
C THR A 190 -3.91 1.24 8.92
N ASN A 191 -3.36 1.15 7.70
CA ASN A 191 -4.02 0.53 6.56
C ASN A 191 -4.25 -0.97 6.77
N ALA A 192 -3.27 -1.69 7.34
CA ALA A 192 -3.40 -3.13 7.62
C ALA A 192 -4.54 -3.40 8.62
N ILE A 193 -4.66 -2.55 9.64
CA ILE A 193 -5.75 -2.65 10.63
C ILE A 193 -7.08 -2.22 10.00
N ALA A 194 -7.12 -1.13 9.26
CA ALA A 194 -8.32 -0.62 8.62
C ALA A 194 -8.93 -1.63 7.63
N ALA A 195 -8.10 -2.39 6.92
CA ALA A 195 -8.54 -3.40 5.95
C ALA A 195 -9.48 -4.47 6.55
N VAL A 196 -9.32 -4.79 7.83
CA VAL A 196 -10.12 -5.80 8.52
C VAL A 196 -11.09 -5.22 9.55
N SER A 197 -10.83 -4.00 10.02
CA SER A 197 -11.59 -3.31 11.06
C SER A 197 -13.09 -3.23 10.75
N GLY A 198 -13.44 -2.93 9.48
CA GLY A 198 -14.83 -2.83 9.04
C GLY A 198 -15.62 -4.12 9.26
N THR A 199 -15.01 -5.27 8.96
CA THR A 199 -15.64 -6.59 9.13
C THR A 199 -15.92 -6.89 10.61
N TYR A 200 -14.92 -6.68 11.48
CA TYR A 200 -15.13 -6.86 12.93
C TYR A 200 -16.19 -5.91 13.48
N TYR A 201 -16.18 -4.66 13.06
CA TYR A 201 -17.10 -3.65 13.53
C TYR A 201 -18.53 -3.95 13.11
N CYS A 202 -18.77 -4.31 11.83
CA CYS A 202 -20.10 -4.65 11.33
C CYS A 202 -20.67 -5.88 12.02
N LYS A 203 -19.87 -6.95 12.18
CA LYS A 203 -20.32 -8.18 12.82
C LYS A 203 -20.61 -7.99 14.31
N TRP A 204 -19.65 -7.43 15.06
CA TRP A 204 -19.64 -7.50 16.51
C TRP A 204 -20.20 -6.27 17.22
N ILE A 205 -20.19 -5.10 16.58
CA ILE A 205 -20.72 -3.86 17.14
C ILE A 205 -22.11 -3.56 16.58
N PHE A 206 -22.30 -3.70 15.27
CA PHE A 206 -23.58 -3.44 14.63
C PHE A 206 -24.46 -4.68 14.49
N GLY A 207 -23.95 -5.89 14.78
CA GLY A 207 -24.69 -7.14 14.78
C GLY A 207 -25.08 -7.67 13.39
N ASN A 208 -24.51 -7.11 12.31
CA ASN A 208 -24.81 -7.54 10.95
C ASN A 208 -23.55 -7.42 10.06
N ASP A 209 -22.96 -8.56 9.69
CA ASP A 209 -21.75 -8.61 8.87
C ASP A 209 -21.98 -8.19 7.41
N ASN A 210 -23.20 -8.30 6.88
CA ASN A 210 -23.53 -7.82 5.53
C ASN A 210 -23.43 -6.30 5.37
N LEU A 211 -23.44 -5.54 6.46
CA LEU A 211 -23.20 -4.10 6.44
C LEU A 211 -21.80 -3.75 5.89
N VAL A 212 -20.85 -4.69 5.89
CA VAL A 212 -19.54 -4.53 5.26
C VAL A 212 -19.67 -4.18 3.77
N ALA A 213 -20.62 -4.79 3.06
CA ALA A 213 -20.85 -4.46 1.65
C ALA A 213 -21.32 -3.01 1.47
N ILE A 214 -22.25 -2.55 2.30
CA ILE A 214 -22.79 -1.17 2.24
C ILE A 214 -21.68 -0.16 2.54
N THR A 215 -20.94 -0.38 3.63
CA THR A 215 -19.81 0.50 4.01
C THR A 215 -18.69 0.46 2.97
N GLY A 216 -18.45 -0.69 2.34
CA GLY A 216 -17.47 -0.87 1.29
C GLY A 216 -17.83 -0.11 -0.01
N ILE A 217 -19.09 -0.21 -0.48
CA ILE A 217 -19.57 0.55 -1.65
C ILE A 217 -19.47 2.06 -1.39
N ALA A 218 -19.93 2.50 -0.23
CA ALA A 218 -19.83 3.90 0.16
C ALA A 218 -18.37 4.36 0.24
N GLY A 219 -17.48 3.53 0.81
CA GLY A 219 -16.03 3.78 0.88
C GLY A 219 -15.38 3.86 -0.50
N LEU A 220 -15.81 3.03 -1.46
CA LEU A 220 -15.34 3.11 -2.85
C LEU A 220 -15.71 4.46 -3.47
N ALA A 221 -16.97 4.89 -3.34
CA ALA A 221 -17.42 6.19 -3.84
C ALA A 221 -16.63 7.35 -3.21
N ALA A 222 -16.41 7.33 -1.90
CA ALA A 222 -15.61 8.33 -1.20
C ALA A 222 -14.15 8.34 -1.67
N THR A 223 -13.56 7.18 -1.92
CA THR A 223 -12.19 7.06 -2.44
C THR A 223 -12.08 7.65 -3.85
N LEU A 224 -13.01 7.35 -4.75
CA LEU A 224 -13.02 7.90 -6.11
C LEU A 224 -13.17 9.43 -6.08
N LEU A 225 -14.08 9.96 -5.26
CA LEU A 225 -14.21 11.40 -5.02
C LEU A 225 -12.91 12.00 -4.46
N GLY A 226 -12.26 11.31 -3.53
CA GLY A 226 -10.98 11.70 -2.97
C GLY A 226 -9.89 11.87 -4.04
N PHE A 227 -9.79 10.98 -5.01
CA PHE A 227 -8.85 11.10 -6.13
C PHE A 227 -9.17 12.31 -7.03
N VAL A 228 -10.45 12.57 -7.32
CA VAL A 228 -10.86 13.75 -8.10
C VAL A 228 -10.50 15.04 -7.36
N LEU A 229 -10.71 15.07 -6.04
CA LEU A 229 -10.46 16.24 -5.20
C LEU A 229 -8.97 16.40 -4.81
N ALA A 230 -8.15 15.36 -4.94
CA ALA A 230 -6.75 15.39 -4.53
C ALA A 230 -5.96 16.51 -5.23
N LYS A 231 -6.05 16.60 -6.56
CA LYS A 231 -5.34 17.64 -7.33
C LYS A 231 -5.72 19.07 -6.92
N PRO A 232 -7.01 19.47 -6.87
CA PRO A 232 -7.38 20.81 -6.44
C PRO A 232 -7.04 21.11 -4.97
N ILE A 233 -7.09 20.13 -4.08
CA ILE A 233 -6.71 20.30 -2.67
C ILE A 233 -5.21 20.56 -2.57
N ILE A 234 -4.38 19.72 -3.20
CA ILE A 234 -2.92 19.85 -3.16
C ILE A 234 -2.48 21.19 -3.79
N SER A 235 -3.07 21.58 -4.93
CA SER A 235 -2.69 22.82 -5.61
C SER A 235 -3.05 24.07 -4.82
N LYS A 236 -4.13 24.06 -4.03
CA LYS A 236 -4.57 25.18 -3.21
C LYS A 236 -3.84 25.26 -1.86
N LEU A 237 -3.62 24.13 -1.22
CA LEU A 237 -3.04 24.11 0.14
C LEU A 237 -1.52 23.99 0.15
N GLY A 238 -0.90 23.49 -0.93
CA GLY A 238 0.50 23.08 -0.92
C GLY A 238 0.73 21.76 -0.19
N ILE A 239 1.97 21.30 -0.13
CA ILE A 239 2.32 19.97 0.37
C ILE A 239 2.08 19.87 1.88
N LYS A 240 2.70 20.75 2.67
CA LYS A 240 2.68 20.72 4.13
C LYS A 240 1.26 20.83 4.70
N LYS A 241 0.47 21.79 4.20
CA LYS A 241 -0.90 22.00 4.66
C LYS A 241 -1.82 20.85 4.24
N THR A 242 -1.59 20.22 3.10
CA THR A 242 -2.35 19.03 2.67
C THR A 242 -2.08 17.84 3.59
N VAL A 243 -0.83 17.65 4.04
CA VAL A 243 -0.53 16.60 5.03
C VAL A 243 -1.26 16.88 6.34
N TYR A 244 -1.23 18.09 6.86
CA TYR A 244 -1.98 18.46 8.07
C TYR A 244 -3.50 18.28 7.90
N PHE A 245 -4.04 18.68 6.76
CA PHE A 245 -5.45 18.47 6.42
C PHE A 245 -5.83 16.99 6.47
N GLY A 246 -5.02 16.11 5.87
CA GLY A 246 -5.25 14.67 5.87
C GLY A 246 -5.17 14.07 7.27
N VAL A 247 -4.08 14.36 7.99
CA VAL A 247 -3.81 13.77 9.32
C VAL A 247 -4.80 14.27 10.37
N LEU A 248 -5.06 15.59 10.43
CA LEU A 248 -6.02 16.16 11.38
C LEU A 248 -7.46 15.79 11.02
N GLY A 249 -7.81 15.77 9.73
CA GLY A 249 -9.11 15.30 9.28
C GLY A 249 -9.38 13.85 9.72
N GLN A 250 -8.40 12.96 9.53
CA GLN A 250 -8.48 11.59 10.05
C GLN A 250 -8.62 11.52 11.57
N ALA A 251 -7.84 12.31 12.31
CA ALA A 251 -7.92 12.37 13.76
C ALA A 251 -9.33 12.80 14.23
N ILE A 252 -9.91 13.82 13.60
CA ILE A 252 -11.26 14.30 13.93
C ILE A 252 -12.29 13.20 13.68
N THR A 253 -12.23 12.50 12.55
CA THR A 253 -13.16 11.38 12.28
C THR A 253 -13.02 10.26 13.30
N CYS A 254 -11.81 9.95 13.76
CA CYS A 254 -11.56 8.97 14.81
C CYS A 254 -12.14 9.44 16.16
N VAL A 255 -12.00 10.72 16.53
CA VAL A 255 -12.58 11.28 17.77
C VAL A 255 -14.10 11.11 17.78
N VAL A 256 -14.79 11.47 16.70
CA VAL A 256 -16.24 11.31 16.61
C VAL A 256 -16.64 9.83 16.76
N ARG A 257 -15.92 8.91 16.12
CA ARG A 257 -16.16 7.46 16.27
C ARG A 257 -15.86 6.93 17.66
N CYS A 258 -14.97 7.56 18.41
CA CYS A 258 -14.73 7.22 19.83
C CYS A 258 -15.90 7.66 20.72
N VAL A 259 -16.54 8.80 20.39
CA VAL A 259 -17.66 9.34 21.19
C VAL A 259 -18.96 8.58 20.95
N VAL A 260 -19.23 8.19 19.71
CA VAL A 260 -20.47 7.49 19.31
C VAL A 260 -20.20 6.14 18.63
N PRO A 261 -19.51 5.20 19.30
CA PRO A 261 -18.98 4.00 18.67
C PRO A 261 -20.03 3.01 18.18
N THR A 262 -21.27 3.07 18.71
CA THR A 262 -22.36 2.15 18.37
C THR A 262 -23.32 2.71 17.31
N ASN A 263 -23.18 4.00 16.95
CA ASN A 263 -24.06 4.60 15.95
C ASN A 263 -23.54 4.29 14.55
N PHE A 264 -24.24 3.39 13.84
CA PHE A 264 -23.86 2.95 12.48
C PHE A 264 -23.74 4.12 11.50
N MET A 265 -24.74 5.02 11.49
CA MET A 265 -24.75 6.13 10.53
C MET A 265 -23.58 7.09 10.79
N ALA A 266 -23.36 7.48 12.04
CA ALA A 266 -22.25 8.36 12.40
C ALA A 266 -20.90 7.73 12.08
N CYS A 267 -20.68 6.46 12.43
CA CYS A 267 -19.44 5.74 12.14
C CYS A 267 -19.20 5.61 10.64
N THR A 268 -20.24 5.32 9.85
CA THR A 268 -20.14 5.21 8.39
C THR A 268 -19.80 6.55 7.76
N VAL A 269 -20.54 7.61 8.10
CA VAL A 269 -20.27 8.96 7.55
C VAL A 269 -18.86 9.43 7.91
N MET A 270 -18.42 9.21 9.17
CA MET A 270 -17.05 9.56 9.55
C MET A 270 -15.99 8.73 8.82
N SER A 271 -16.26 7.45 8.55
CA SER A 271 -15.36 6.63 7.74
C SER A 271 -15.25 7.13 6.30
N LEU A 272 -16.36 7.59 5.71
CA LEU A 272 -16.37 8.18 4.36
C LEU A 272 -15.57 9.49 4.31
N ILE A 273 -15.78 10.38 5.28
CA ILE A 273 -15.00 11.62 5.41
C ILE A 273 -13.52 11.28 5.60
N GLY A 274 -13.21 10.29 6.44
CA GLY A 274 -11.85 9.80 6.62
C GLY A 274 -11.20 9.34 5.31
N SER A 275 -11.91 8.56 4.51
CA SER A 275 -11.42 8.12 3.20
C SER A 275 -11.15 9.31 2.26
N LEU A 276 -12.06 10.29 2.21
CA LEU A 276 -11.89 11.50 1.41
C LEU A 276 -10.64 12.31 1.76
N VAL A 277 -10.38 12.53 3.06
CA VAL A 277 -9.23 13.33 3.49
C VAL A 277 -7.91 12.57 3.43
N GLN A 278 -7.95 11.23 3.41
CA GLN A 278 -6.75 10.39 3.31
C GLN A 278 -6.15 10.39 1.90
N ILE A 279 -6.97 10.42 0.85
CA ILE A 279 -6.48 10.28 -0.53
C ILE A 279 -5.51 11.38 -0.96
N PRO A 280 -5.76 12.69 -0.74
CA PRO A 280 -4.78 13.73 -1.03
C PRO A 280 -3.45 13.50 -0.34
N LEU A 281 -3.48 13.03 0.91
CA LEU A 281 -2.29 12.68 1.68
C LEU A 281 -1.50 11.53 1.03
N MET A 282 -2.18 10.49 0.58
CA MET A 282 -1.55 9.36 -0.12
C MET A 282 -0.91 9.77 -1.44
N CYS A 283 -1.52 10.70 -2.18
CA CYS A 283 -0.97 11.22 -3.44
C CYS A 283 0.35 11.97 -3.23
N LEU A 284 0.56 12.57 -2.06
CA LEU A 284 1.80 13.30 -1.73
C LEU A 284 2.99 12.39 -1.39
N TYR A 285 2.75 11.12 -1.12
CA TYR A 285 3.81 10.22 -0.64
C TYR A 285 5.05 10.18 -1.55
N GLY A 286 4.84 10.02 -2.85
CA GLY A 286 5.93 10.04 -3.83
C GLY A 286 6.65 11.37 -3.91
N VAL A 287 5.93 12.47 -3.74
CA VAL A 287 6.48 13.83 -3.73
C VAL A 287 7.37 14.04 -2.49
N LEU A 288 6.89 13.63 -1.31
CA LEU A 288 7.66 13.71 -0.07
C LEU A 288 8.96 12.91 -0.13
N LEU A 289 8.90 11.71 -0.73
CA LEU A 289 10.07 10.88 -0.95
C LEU A 289 11.07 11.55 -1.90
N ALA A 290 10.60 12.09 -3.04
CA ALA A 290 11.45 12.79 -3.99
C ALA A 290 12.14 14.01 -3.35
N MET A 291 11.39 14.80 -2.57
CA MET A 291 11.97 15.93 -1.82
C MET A 291 13.06 15.49 -0.83
N ALA A 292 12.85 14.37 -0.13
CA ALA A 292 13.83 13.83 0.80
C ALA A 292 15.10 13.32 0.08
N VAL A 293 14.95 12.77 -1.12
CA VAL A 293 16.08 12.37 -1.99
C VAL A 293 16.84 13.58 -2.50
N ASP A 294 16.17 14.65 -2.93
CA ASP A 294 16.83 15.91 -3.33
C ASP A 294 17.63 16.54 -2.16
N TYR A 295 17.10 16.46 -0.93
CA TYR A 295 17.85 16.86 0.26
C TYR A 295 19.10 16.00 0.47
N ASN A 296 19.02 14.71 0.18
CA ASN A 296 20.16 13.80 0.29
C ASN A 296 21.26 14.19 -0.72
N GLU A 297 20.89 14.52 -1.95
CA GLU A 297 21.81 15.05 -2.97
C GLU A 297 22.47 16.34 -2.51
N TRP A 298 21.70 17.30 -1.99
CA TRP A 298 22.25 18.56 -1.48
C TRP A 298 23.28 18.35 -0.36
N LYS A 299 23.02 17.40 0.55
CA LYS A 299 23.83 17.16 1.74
C LYS A 299 25.06 16.29 1.47
N TYR A 300 24.95 15.30 0.60
CA TYR A 300 25.96 14.24 0.40
C TYR A 300 26.45 14.13 -1.04
N ASP A 301 25.99 14.97 -1.96
CA ASP A 301 26.21 14.90 -3.41
C ASP A 301 25.82 13.53 -4.03
N LYS A 302 24.90 12.81 -3.38
CA LYS A 302 24.41 11.48 -3.78
C LYS A 302 22.88 11.42 -3.65
N LYS A 303 22.17 11.12 -4.73
CA LYS A 303 20.69 11.01 -4.73
C LYS A 303 20.19 9.79 -3.98
N LEU A 304 20.76 8.62 -4.21
CA LEU A 304 20.39 7.33 -3.63
C LEU A 304 18.91 6.96 -3.87
N VAL A 305 18.37 7.20 -5.07
CA VAL A 305 16.96 6.99 -5.41
C VAL A 305 16.56 5.53 -5.22
N ALA A 306 17.36 4.60 -5.78
CA ALA A 306 17.06 3.17 -5.75
C ALA A 306 17.08 2.61 -4.32
N VAL A 307 18.12 2.95 -3.53
CA VAL A 307 18.24 2.48 -2.13
C VAL A 307 17.16 3.10 -1.26
N SER A 308 16.87 4.39 -1.46
CA SER A 308 15.80 5.11 -0.75
C SER A 308 14.43 4.47 -0.98
N SER A 309 14.07 4.23 -2.24
CA SER A 309 12.80 3.61 -2.60
C SER A 309 12.70 2.16 -2.12
N GLY A 310 13.79 1.40 -2.19
CA GLY A 310 13.86 0.03 -1.69
C GLY A 310 13.66 -0.05 -0.17
N ALA A 311 14.30 0.84 0.59
CA ALA A 311 14.17 0.90 2.04
C ALA A 311 12.75 1.32 2.46
N ILE A 312 12.11 2.23 1.73
CA ILE A 312 10.70 2.59 1.94
C ILE A 312 9.77 1.41 1.62
N GLY A 313 10.02 0.68 0.54
CA GLY A 313 9.29 -0.55 0.22
C GLY A 313 9.40 -1.59 1.33
N PHE A 314 10.59 -1.75 1.92
CA PHE A 314 10.79 -2.57 3.11
C PHE A 314 9.99 -2.03 4.31
N GLY A 315 10.03 -0.72 4.56
CA GLY A 315 9.24 -0.05 5.60
C GLY A 315 7.73 -0.33 5.47
N SER A 316 7.20 -0.38 4.24
CA SER A 316 5.81 -0.74 3.98
C SER A 316 5.50 -2.18 4.42
N LYS A 317 6.40 -3.14 4.17
CA LYS A 317 6.24 -4.54 4.60
C LYS A 317 6.30 -4.66 6.12
N VAL A 318 7.24 -3.97 6.74
CA VAL A 318 7.35 -3.90 8.22
C VAL A 318 6.08 -3.29 8.82
N GLY A 319 5.60 -2.16 8.27
CA GLY A 319 4.37 -1.52 8.74
C GLY A 319 3.15 -2.43 8.65
N GLY A 320 2.96 -3.11 7.51
CA GLY A 320 1.87 -4.08 7.33
C GLY A 320 1.95 -5.25 8.32
N GLY A 321 3.16 -5.81 8.53
CA GLY A 321 3.41 -6.87 9.51
C GLY A 321 3.13 -6.42 10.95
N LEU A 322 3.63 -5.25 11.33
CA LEU A 322 3.36 -4.65 12.65
C LEU A 322 1.86 -4.42 12.86
N GLY A 323 1.12 -3.94 11.84
CA GLY A 323 -0.31 -3.76 11.92
C GLY A 323 -1.05 -5.07 12.21
N SER A 324 -0.65 -6.17 11.56
CA SER A 324 -1.20 -7.50 11.82
C SER A 324 -0.89 -8.02 13.22
N ILE A 325 0.34 -7.79 13.73
CA ILE A 325 0.73 -8.16 15.09
C ILE A 325 -0.09 -7.37 16.11
N ILE A 326 -0.19 -6.05 15.94
CA ILE A 326 -0.95 -5.17 16.84
C ILE A 326 -2.42 -5.60 16.88
N LEU A 327 -3.02 -5.88 15.72
CA LEU A 327 -4.38 -6.41 15.64
C LEU A 327 -4.53 -7.70 16.44
N SER A 328 -3.60 -8.66 16.26
CA SER A 328 -3.62 -9.93 16.98
C SER A 328 -3.52 -9.76 18.49
N VAL A 329 -2.70 -8.80 18.94
CA VAL A 329 -2.59 -8.45 20.38
C VAL A 329 -3.90 -7.90 20.92
N PHE A 330 -4.58 -6.99 20.21
CA PHE A 330 -5.89 -6.49 20.62
C PHE A 330 -6.93 -7.60 20.69
N LEU A 331 -6.97 -8.50 19.71
CA LEU A 331 -7.91 -9.63 19.71
C LEU A 331 -7.61 -10.60 20.87
N ALA A 332 -6.34 -10.86 21.18
CA ALA A 332 -5.96 -11.69 22.33
C ALA A 332 -6.36 -11.06 23.66
N ILE A 333 -6.09 -9.76 23.88
CA ILE A 333 -6.49 -9.03 25.08
C ILE A 333 -8.02 -9.00 25.22
N GLY A 334 -8.74 -8.87 24.08
CA GLY A 334 -10.20 -8.93 24.05
C GLY A 334 -10.78 -10.32 24.25
N ALA A 335 -9.95 -11.37 24.42
CA ALA A 335 -10.38 -12.77 24.45
C ALA A 335 -11.35 -13.09 23.30
N TYR A 336 -10.92 -12.74 22.06
CA TYR A 336 -11.75 -12.90 20.88
C TYR A 336 -12.11 -14.36 20.64
N ASP A 337 -13.40 -14.64 20.55
CA ASP A 337 -13.96 -15.94 20.21
C ASP A 337 -15.00 -15.78 19.09
N ALA A 338 -14.68 -16.38 17.93
CA ALA A 338 -15.52 -16.32 16.73
C ALA A 338 -16.81 -17.17 16.85
N THR A 339 -16.89 -18.06 17.85
CA THR A 339 -18.03 -19.00 18.03
C THR A 339 -19.17 -18.38 18.83
N LEU A 340 -18.94 -17.24 19.46
CA LEU A 340 -19.98 -16.54 20.21
C LEU A 340 -21.00 -15.90 19.26
N GLU A 341 -22.26 -15.85 19.69
CA GLU A 341 -23.32 -15.13 18.97
C GLU A 341 -23.27 -13.61 19.22
N VAL A 342 -22.84 -13.20 20.40
CA VAL A 342 -22.76 -11.79 20.81
C VAL A 342 -21.39 -11.48 21.39
N ALA A 343 -20.84 -10.32 21.03
CA ALA A 343 -19.55 -9.88 21.55
C ALA A 343 -19.59 -9.63 23.05
N THR A 344 -18.60 -10.17 23.77
CA THR A 344 -18.37 -9.83 25.18
C THR A 344 -17.95 -8.36 25.32
N THR A 345 -18.08 -7.81 26.52
CA THR A 345 -17.63 -6.43 26.81
C THR A 345 -16.14 -6.25 26.48
N SER A 346 -15.30 -7.22 26.82
CA SER A 346 -13.86 -7.19 26.52
C SER A 346 -13.59 -7.18 25.01
N MET A 347 -14.30 -8.00 24.21
CA MET A 347 -14.21 -8.00 22.76
C MET A 347 -14.60 -6.64 22.17
N ARG A 348 -15.70 -6.02 22.66
CA ARG A 348 -16.13 -4.71 22.18
C ARG A 348 -15.07 -3.64 22.41
N TYR A 349 -14.48 -3.59 23.61
CA TYR A 349 -13.42 -2.64 23.91
C TYR A 349 -12.16 -2.88 23.08
N ALA A 350 -11.79 -4.12 22.82
CA ALA A 350 -10.68 -4.45 21.91
C ALA A 350 -10.95 -3.96 20.48
N ILE A 351 -12.18 -4.15 19.97
CA ILE A 351 -12.60 -3.68 18.65
C ILE A 351 -12.58 -2.15 18.59
N TYR A 352 -13.08 -1.45 19.59
CA TYR A 352 -12.94 0.02 19.67
C TYR A 352 -11.48 0.44 19.73
N GLY A 353 -10.64 -0.32 20.44
CA GLY A 353 -9.22 -0.09 20.59
C GLY A 353 -8.52 -0.01 19.25
N PHE A 354 -8.56 -1.08 18.48
CA PHE A 354 -7.86 -1.11 17.20
C PHE A 354 -8.56 -0.33 16.07
N SER A 355 -9.89 -0.18 16.15
CA SER A 355 -10.65 0.49 15.06
C SER A 355 -10.74 2.00 15.21
N ASN A 356 -10.72 2.54 16.42
CA ASN A 356 -10.94 3.96 16.69
C ASN A 356 -9.78 4.60 17.45
N TYR A 357 -9.38 4.03 18.62
CA TYR A 357 -8.37 4.65 19.48
C TYR A 357 -6.98 4.58 18.90
N LEU A 358 -6.57 3.43 18.39
CA LEU A 358 -5.23 3.27 17.81
C LEU A 358 -5.02 4.14 16.56
N PRO A 359 -5.94 4.20 15.58
CA PRO A 359 -5.81 5.13 14.46
C PRO A 359 -5.75 6.60 14.90
N LEU A 360 -6.49 6.98 15.96
CA LEU A 360 -6.40 8.32 16.52
C LEU A 360 -4.98 8.62 17.03
N VAL A 361 -4.42 7.72 17.86
CA VAL A 361 -3.05 7.86 18.39
C VAL A 361 -2.03 7.92 17.25
N MET A 362 -2.16 7.06 16.25
CA MET A 362 -1.25 7.03 15.10
C MET A 362 -1.32 8.32 14.27
N ASN A 363 -2.51 8.88 14.05
CA ASN A 363 -2.64 10.16 13.36
C ASN A 363 -2.06 11.32 14.17
N LEU A 364 -2.27 11.37 15.48
CA LEU A 364 -1.65 12.37 16.35
C LEU A 364 -0.12 12.25 16.34
N LEU A 365 0.41 11.03 16.40
CA LEU A 365 1.85 10.78 16.29
C LEU A 365 2.39 11.30 14.95
N MET A 366 1.69 11.00 13.85
CA MET A 366 2.03 11.49 12.52
C MET A 366 2.04 13.01 12.44
N PHE A 367 1.05 13.66 13.04
CA PHE A 367 1.00 15.11 13.12
C PHE A 367 2.25 15.68 13.79
N PHE A 368 2.62 15.15 14.97
CA PHE A 368 3.83 15.62 15.69
C PHE A 368 5.12 15.34 14.92
N VAL A 369 5.26 14.17 14.30
CA VAL A 369 6.43 13.84 13.47
C VAL A 369 6.54 14.82 12.30
N PHE A 370 5.42 15.14 11.66
CA PHE A 370 5.40 15.99 10.47
C PHE A 370 5.58 17.49 10.78
N THR A 371 5.40 17.93 12.02
CA THR A 371 5.74 19.33 12.42
C THR A 371 7.20 19.69 12.16
N LYS A 372 8.08 18.69 12.16
CA LYS A 372 9.53 18.84 11.88
C LYS A 372 9.88 18.84 10.38
N PHE A 373 8.87 18.67 9.50
CA PHE A 373 9.07 18.66 8.06
C PHE A 373 8.93 20.08 7.50
N ASP A 374 10.06 20.78 7.37
CA ASP A 374 10.16 22.15 6.86
C ASP A 374 10.86 22.23 5.50
N LEU A 375 10.94 21.10 4.79
CA LEU A 375 11.72 20.95 3.55
C LEU A 375 11.08 21.71 2.37
N GLU A 376 9.75 21.85 2.32
CA GLU A 376 9.03 22.53 1.23
C GLU A 376 9.57 23.97 1.03
N GLU A 377 9.83 24.67 2.13
CA GLU A 377 10.31 26.06 2.10
C GLU A 377 11.81 26.16 1.73
N LYS A 378 12.59 25.15 2.09
CA LYS A 378 14.06 25.15 1.92
C LYS A 378 14.53 24.57 0.58
N LEU A 379 13.74 23.68 0.00
CA LEU A 379 14.12 22.91 -1.18
C LEU A 379 14.50 23.75 -2.40
N PRO A 380 13.81 24.90 -2.74
CA PRO A 380 14.18 25.71 -3.89
C PRO A 380 15.62 26.27 -3.80
N LYS A 381 16.04 26.70 -2.63
CA LYS A 381 17.41 27.18 -2.40
C LYS A 381 18.43 26.06 -2.52
N MET A 382 18.13 24.91 -1.93
CA MET A 382 19.01 23.72 -1.99
C MET A 382 19.21 23.22 -3.42
N ARG A 383 18.15 23.18 -4.23
CA ARG A 383 18.23 22.83 -5.66
C ARG A 383 19.09 23.83 -6.43
N ALA A 384 18.94 25.12 -6.21
CA ALA A 384 19.76 26.13 -6.87
C ALA A 384 21.26 25.98 -6.49
N GLU A 385 21.58 25.64 -5.24
CA GLU A 385 22.94 25.38 -4.81
C GLU A 385 23.54 24.13 -5.47
N VAL A 386 22.76 23.04 -5.60
CA VAL A 386 23.19 21.81 -6.31
C VAL A 386 23.46 22.09 -7.79
N GLU A 387 22.56 22.84 -8.45
CA GLU A 387 22.77 23.25 -9.85
C GLU A 387 24.02 24.13 -10.04
N ALA A 388 24.28 25.04 -9.11
CA ALA A 388 25.48 25.88 -9.14
C ALA A 388 26.76 25.05 -8.99
N ARG A 389 26.78 24.05 -8.08
CA ARG A 389 27.91 23.12 -7.92
C ARG A 389 28.17 22.31 -9.22
N ARG A 390 27.10 21.78 -9.83
CA ARG A 390 27.22 21.02 -11.09
C ARG A 390 27.77 21.86 -12.24
N LYS A 391 27.34 23.14 -12.35
CA LYS A 391 27.88 24.07 -13.37
C LYS A 391 29.34 24.43 -13.11
N GLY A 392 29.76 24.56 -11.85
CA GLY A 392 31.14 24.85 -11.47
C GLY A 392 32.11 23.65 -11.64
N GLN A 393 31.61 22.45 -11.68
CA GLN A 393 32.40 21.22 -11.95
C GLN A 393 32.59 20.94 -13.44
N ASN A 394 31.74 21.52 -14.30
CA ASN A 394 31.80 21.34 -15.76
C ASN A 394 32.61 22.47 -16.48
N ASN A 395 33.15 23.47 -15.75
CA ASN A 395 34.08 24.47 -16.21
C ASN A 395 35.50 24.20 -15.66
#